data_689248e1a95125bf7882af28c38a9f80
#
_entry.id   689248e1a95125bf7882af28c38a9f80
#
_cell.length_a   1.000
_cell.length_b   1.000
_cell.length_c   1.000
_cell.angle_alpha   90.00
_cell.angle_beta   90.00
_cell.angle_gamma   90.00
#
_symmetry.space_group_name_H-M   'P 1'
#
loop_
_entity.id
_entity.type
_entity.pdbx_description
1 polymer ?
#
loop_
_entity_poly.entity_id
_entity_poly.type
_entity_poly.pdbx_seq_one_letter_code
_entity_poly.pdbx_strand_id
1 'polypeptide(L)'
;MKKFLSVTLSLLLAASMPLSALAETYDLSQGSITVEAKADGNRYVSQTGGVQQEQQTTETIINQTGSDTASTNNTITIKAEKNQSAQVTISDVNIDVSGEDKAAISTGGDGSVTIELDGDNTAKSGSGHAGVEKNNGGNLTITDADGDGALNAIGGSNSAGIGGGYDGAGSDITISD
;
A
#
# COMPACT_ATOMS: atom_id res chain seq x y z
N MET A 1 -58.72 -20.29 36.47
CA MET A 1 -58.00 -19.05 36.14
C MET A 1 -56.72 -19.38 35.40
N LYS A 2 -56.69 -19.19 34.05
CA LYS A 2 -55.52 -19.45 33.23
C LYS A 2 -54.73 -18.14 33.12
N LYS A 3 -53.50 -18.12 33.64
CA LYS A 3 -52.60 -16.96 33.52
C LYS A 3 -51.94 -17.02 32.13
N PHE A 4 -52.23 -16.04 31.27
CA PHE A 4 -51.52 -15.82 30.01
C PHE A 4 -50.20 -15.14 30.35
N LEU A 5 -49.11 -15.81 30.01
CA LEU A 5 -47.76 -15.25 30.08
C LEU A 5 -47.50 -14.53 28.74
N SER A 6 -47.50 -13.20 28.76
CA SER A 6 -47.16 -12.37 27.62
C SER A 6 -45.64 -12.36 27.50
N VAL A 7 -45.11 -12.99 26.43
CA VAL A 7 -43.71 -12.88 26.06
C VAL A 7 -43.59 -11.68 25.13
N THR A 8 -43.07 -10.56 25.65
CA THR A 8 -42.69 -9.41 24.83
C THR A 8 -41.34 -9.74 24.12
N LEU A 9 -41.43 -10.02 22.84
CA LEU A 9 -40.26 -10.14 21.97
C LEU A 9 -39.65 -8.75 21.75
N SER A 10 -38.62 -8.42 22.51
CA SER A 10 -37.83 -7.20 22.27
C SER A 10 -37.02 -7.39 20.99
N LEU A 11 -37.48 -6.80 19.88
CA LEU A 11 -36.70 -6.70 18.66
C LEU A 11 -35.55 -5.73 18.90
N LEU A 12 -34.35 -6.27 19.14
CA LEU A 12 -33.12 -5.51 19.22
C LEU A 12 -32.76 -5.07 17.79
N LEU A 13 -33.19 -3.86 17.42
CA LEU A 13 -32.76 -3.22 16.20
C LEU A 13 -31.28 -2.86 16.37
N ALA A 14 -30.40 -3.75 15.96
CA ALA A 14 -28.99 -3.41 15.78
C ALA A 14 -28.92 -2.36 14.67
N ALA A 15 -28.86 -1.08 15.06
CA ALA A 15 -28.45 -0.04 14.15
C ALA A 15 -27.05 -0.39 13.68
N SER A 16 -26.91 -0.84 12.44
CA SER A 16 -25.62 -0.91 11.76
C SER A 16 -25.15 0.53 11.57
N MET A 17 -24.47 1.08 12.57
CA MET A 17 -23.67 2.29 12.34
C MET A 17 -22.65 1.89 11.28
N PRO A 18 -22.48 2.70 10.20
CA PRO A 18 -21.34 2.50 9.33
C PRO A 18 -20.12 2.59 10.23
N LEU A 19 -19.39 1.49 10.34
CA LEU A 19 -18.07 1.52 10.94
C LEU A 19 -17.29 2.49 10.07
N SER A 20 -17.01 3.68 10.59
CA SER A 20 -16.09 4.61 9.91
C SER A 20 -14.82 3.81 9.73
N ALA A 21 -14.52 3.48 8.48
CA ALA A 21 -13.34 2.70 8.15
C ALA A 21 -12.13 3.52 8.62
N LEU A 22 -11.56 3.15 9.76
CA LEU A 22 -10.29 3.71 10.22
C LEU A 22 -9.21 3.16 9.28
N ALA A 23 -8.25 4.00 8.88
CA ALA A 23 -7.09 3.53 8.16
C ALA A 23 -6.38 2.43 8.95
N GLU A 24 -5.97 1.36 8.28
CA GLU A 24 -5.17 0.32 8.91
C GLU A 24 -3.68 0.58 8.66
N THR A 25 -2.89 0.54 9.73
CA THR A 25 -1.46 0.83 9.71
C THR A 25 -0.65 -0.46 9.82
N TYR A 26 0.36 -0.60 8.96
CA TYR A 26 1.29 -1.71 8.92
C TYR A 26 2.72 -1.21 9.08
N ASP A 27 3.47 -1.81 10.00
CA ASP A 27 4.88 -1.45 10.25
C ASP A 27 5.81 -2.28 9.35
N LEU A 28 6.45 -1.62 8.39
CA LEU A 28 7.38 -2.24 7.44
C LEU A 28 8.60 -2.86 8.12
N SER A 29 8.97 -2.44 9.32
CA SER A 29 10.06 -3.05 10.08
C SER A 29 9.79 -4.53 10.43
N GLN A 30 8.52 -4.93 10.46
CA GLN A 30 8.09 -6.29 10.80
C GLN A 30 8.10 -7.26 9.61
N GLY A 31 8.30 -6.79 8.38
CA GLY A 31 8.36 -7.64 7.18
C GLY A 31 7.84 -6.93 5.94
N SER A 32 8.19 -7.45 4.76
CA SER A 32 7.71 -6.93 3.49
C SER A 32 6.18 -6.98 3.39
N ILE A 33 5.58 -5.95 2.78
CA ILE A 33 4.13 -5.77 2.73
C ILE A 33 3.66 -5.86 1.28
N THR A 34 2.56 -6.59 1.06
CA THR A 34 1.86 -6.62 -0.21
C THR A 34 0.42 -6.15 -0.01
N VAL A 35 0.00 -5.15 -0.78
CA VAL A 35 -1.37 -4.64 -0.85
C VAL A 35 -1.97 -5.01 -2.19
N GLU A 36 -3.16 -5.63 -2.21
CA GLU A 36 -3.85 -6.06 -3.43
C GLU A 36 -5.29 -5.57 -3.46
N ALA A 37 -5.66 -4.79 -4.48
CA ALA A 37 -7.05 -4.48 -4.81
C ALA A 37 -7.55 -5.51 -5.83
N LYS A 38 -8.52 -6.35 -5.44
CA LYS A 38 -9.00 -7.48 -6.24
C LYS A 38 -10.33 -7.19 -6.93
N ALA A 39 -10.64 -8.00 -7.94
CA ALA A 39 -11.86 -7.87 -8.77
C ALA A 39 -13.17 -8.02 -7.99
N ASP A 40 -13.13 -8.60 -6.80
CA ASP A 40 -14.27 -8.67 -5.87
C ASP A 40 -14.59 -7.30 -5.21
N GLY A 41 -13.78 -6.28 -5.47
CA GLY A 41 -13.90 -4.94 -4.91
C GLY A 41 -13.26 -4.78 -3.53
N ASN A 42 -12.66 -5.82 -2.99
CA ASN A 42 -12.00 -5.81 -1.70
C ASN A 42 -10.51 -5.55 -1.81
N ARG A 43 -9.93 -5.06 -0.71
CA ARG A 43 -8.51 -4.88 -0.54
C ARG A 43 -7.98 -5.95 0.41
N TYR A 44 -6.81 -6.46 0.08
CA TYR A 44 -6.13 -7.48 0.87
C TYR A 44 -4.72 -7.01 1.19
N VAL A 45 -4.30 -7.20 2.43
CA VAL A 45 -2.93 -6.92 2.85
C VAL A 45 -2.30 -8.18 3.42
N SER A 46 -1.07 -8.43 3.03
CA SER A 46 -0.24 -9.49 3.61
C SER A 46 1.12 -8.94 3.97
N GLN A 47 1.64 -9.35 5.12
CA GLN A 47 2.99 -9.05 5.57
C GLN A 47 3.77 -10.36 5.69
N THR A 48 5.07 -10.34 5.41
CA THR A 48 5.92 -11.56 5.43
C THR A 48 5.77 -12.33 6.73
N GLY A 49 5.45 -13.62 6.61
CA GLY A 49 5.21 -14.50 7.77
C GLY A 49 3.78 -14.48 8.32
N GLY A 50 2.92 -13.57 7.82
CA GLY A 50 1.50 -13.48 8.16
C GLY A 50 0.58 -14.07 7.07
N VAL A 51 -0.70 -14.23 7.41
CA VAL A 51 -1.75 -14.57 6.42
C VAL A 51 -2.29 -13.31 5.79
N GLN A 52 -2.70 -13.42 4.52
CA GLN A 52 -3.40 -12.34 3.83
C GLN A 52 -4.69 -12.01 4.57
N GLN A 53 -4.92 -10.73 4.85
CA GLN A 53 -6.10 -10.24 5.53
C GLN A 53 -6.91 -9.35 4.57
N GLU A 54 -8.24 -9.53 4.59
CA GLU A 54 -9.16 -8.63 3.92
C GLU A 54 -9.28 -7.34 4.75
N GLN A 55 -9.04 -6.21 4.11
CA GLN A 55 -9.20 -4.91 4.76
C GLN A 55 -10.63 -4.41 4.62
N GLN A 56 -11.15 -3.90 5.73
CA GLN A 56 -12.47 -3.26 5.78
C GLN A 56 -12.40 -1.76 5.45
N THR A 57 -11.19 -1.24 5.22
CA THR A 57 -10.95 0.18 4.97
C THR A 57 -10.50 0.41 3.53
N THR A 58 -10.72 1.61 3.01
CA THR A 58 -10.21 2.02 1.69
C THR A 58 -8.79 2.56 1.76
N GLU A 59 -8.24 2.78 2.94
CA GLU A 59 -6.92 3.36 3.16
C GLU A 59 -6.01 2.38 3.89
N THR A 60 -4.80 2.22 3.36
CA THR A 60 -3.71 1.43 3.96
C THR A 60 -2.56 2.37 4.21
N ILE A 61 -2.12 2.50 5.46
CA ILE A 61 -0.93 3.25 5.84
C ILE A 61 0.20 2.26 6.08
N ILE A 62 1.35 2.51 5.46
CA ILE A 62 2.59 1.76 5.70
C ILE A 62 3.60 2.71 6.29
N ASN A 63 3.97 2.50 7.54
CA ASN A 63 5.04 3.23 8.21
C ASN A 63 6.23 2.31 8.52
N GLN A 64 7.30 2.88 9.10
CA GLN A 64 8.45 2.10 9.54
C GLN A 64 8.95 2.59 10.89
N THR A 65 8.86 1.74 11.90
CA THR A 65 9.47 2.05 13.21
C THR A 65 10.99 2.13 13.09
N GLY A 66 11.57 3.28 13.50
CA GLY A 66 13.02 3.50 13.52
C GLY A 66 13.63 3.90 12.18
N SER A 67 12.83 4.36 11.20
CA SER A 67 13.28 4.82 9.89
C SER A 67 14.34 5.92 9.94
N ASP A 68 14.30 6.79 10.94
CA ASP A 68 15.26 7.90 11.15
C ASP A 68 16.69 7.41 11.38
N THR A 69 16.85 6.18 11.88
CA THR A 69 18.15 5.65 12.33
C THR A 69 18.63 4.46 11.53
N ALA A 70 17.73 3.75 10.84
CA ALA A 70 18.05 2.54 10.11
C ALA A 70 17.15 2.33 8.90
N SER A 71 17.74 1.92 7.76
CA SER A 71 16.99 1.38 6.64
C SER A 71 16.55 -0.05 6.89
N THR A 72 15.45 -0.46 6.23
CA THR A 72 15.02 -1.86 6.17
C THR A 72 15.31 -2.46 4.78
N ASN A 73 15.46 -3.77 4.70
CA ASN A 73 15.47 -4.53 3.45
C ASN A 73 14.10 -5.16 3.12
N ASN A 74 13.08 -4.87 3.90
CA ASN A 74 11.69 -5.18 3.58
C ASN A 74 11.19 -4.26 2.46
N THR A 75 10.31 -4.78 1.62
CA THR A 75 9.81 -4.10 0.41
C THR A 75 8.30 -3.92 0.44
N ILE A 76 7.81 -2.99 -0.37
CA ILE A 76 6.38 -2.74 -0.57
C ILE A 76 6.00 -3.18 -1.97
N THR A 77 4.96 -4.00 -2.10
CA THR A 77 4.35 -4.37 -3.38
C THR A 77 2.89 -3.95 -3.39
N ILE A 78 2.48 -3.17 -4.38
CA ILE A 78 1.10 -2.68 -4.51
C ILE A 78 0.54 -3.21 -5.83
N LYS A 79 -0.55 -3.96 -5.75
CA LYS A 79 -1.20 -4.57 -6.92
C LYS A 79 -2.65 -4.13 -7.03
N ALA A 80 -3.09 -3.89 -8.25
CA ALA A 80 -4.48 -3.66 -8.56
C ALA A 80 -4.90 -4.54 -9.75
N GLU A 81 -5.96 -5.30 -9.58
CA GLU A 81 -6.54 -6.05 -10.69
C GLU A 81 -7.24 -5.11 -11.68
N LYS A 82 -7.51 -5.59 -12.87
CA LYS A 82 -8.15 -4.81 -13.95
C LYS A 82 -9.42 -4.12 -13.46
N ASN A 83 -9.56 -2.83 -13.77
CA ASN A 83 -10.64 -1.94 -13.34
C ASN A 83 -10.68 -1.70 -11.81
N GLN A 84 -9.65 -2.07 -11.08
CA GLN A 84 -9.48 -1.75 -9.67
C GLN A 84 -8.46 -0.63 -9.46
N SER A 85 -8.49 -0.02 -8.29
CA SER A 85 -7.51 0.97 -7.84
C SER A 85 -7.02 0.61 -6.44
N ALA A 86 -5.71 0.51 -6.29
CA ALA A 86 -5.06 0.36 -4.99
C ALA A 86 -4.51 1.72 -4.54
N GLN A 87 -4.87 2.14 -3.33
CA GLN A 87 -4.36 3.36 -2.70
C GLN A 87 -3.62 3.00 -1.42
N VAL A 88 -2.42 3.55 -1.25
CA VAL A 88 -1.55 3.30 -0.10
C VAL A 88 -0.90 4.63 0.30
N THR A 89 -0.92 4.94 1.58
CA THR A 89 -0.10 6.01 2.16
C THR A 89 1.20 5.39 2.68
N ILE A 90 2.35 5.94 2.31
CA ILE A 90 3.65 5.59 2.89
C ILE A 90 4.10 6.74 3.79
N SER A 91 4.48 6.40 5.03
CA SER A 91 4.82 7.37 6.06
C SER A 91 6.16 7.03 6.70
N ASP A 92 7.14 7.92 6.54
CA ASP A 92 8.47 7.76 7.13
C ASP A 92 9.12 6.40 6.84
N VAL A 93 9.06 5.90 5.59
CA VAL A 93 9.69 4.63 5.23
C VAL A 93 11.11 4.85 4.69
N ASN A 94 12.06 3.99 5.10
CA ASN A 94 13.44 4.03 4.67
C ASN A 94 13.88 2.64 4.21
N ILE A 95 13.74 2.38 2.90
CA ILE A 95 14.05 1.09 2.28
C ILE A 95 15.39 1.17 1.56
N ASP A 96 16.33 0.28 1.88
CA ASP A 96 17.56 0.09 1.12
C ASP A 96 17.77 -1.39 0.78
N VAL A 97 17.46 -1.72 -0.47
CA VAL A 97 17.69 -3.06 -1.05
C VAL A 97 18.74 -2.99 -2.18
N SER A 98 19.61 -1.99 -2.16
CA SER A 98 20.63 -1.78 -3.21
C SER A 98 21.62 -2.92 -3.36
N GLY A 99 21.77 -3.77 -2.34
CA GLY A 99 22.57 -5.00 -2.39
C GLY A 99 21.82 -6.25 -2.88
N GLU A 100 20.54 -6.12 -3.22
CA GLU A 100 19.65 -7.22 -3.58
C GLU A 100 19.11 -7.04 -5.01
N ASP A 101 18.63 -8.11 -5.63
CA ASP A 101 18.01 -8.10 -6.98
C ASP A 101 16.49 -7.92 -6.84
N LYS A 102 16.08 -6.72 -6.41
CA LYS A 102 14.65 -6.37 -6.23
C LYS A 102 14.42 -4.86 -6.15
N ALA A 103 13.17 -4.46 -6.38
CA ALA A 103 12.70 -3.11 -6.17
C ALA A 103 12.37 -2.84 -4.68
N ALA A 104 12.61 -1.61 -4.22
CA ALA A 104 12.17 -1.16 -2.89
C ALA A 104 10.64 -1.07 -2.81
N ILE A 105 10.04 -0.39 -3.79
CA ILE A 105 8.59 -0.32 -3.97
C ILE A 105 8.27 -0.79 -5.40
N SER A 106 7.34 -1.74 -5.54
CA SER A 106 6.90 -2.22 -6.86
C SER A 106 5.39 -2.18 -7.00
N THR A 107 4.92 -1.91 -8.21
CA THR A 107 3.51 -1.98 -8.56
C THR A 107 3.24 -3.18 -9.47
N GLY A 108 1.99 -3.64 -9.57
CA GLY A 108 1.62 -4.77 -10.43
C GLY A 108 0.13 -4.86 -10.72
N GLY A 109 -0.24 -5.81 -11.59
CA GLY A 109 -1.61 -6.00 -12.07
C GLY A 109 -2.00 -5.01 -13.18
N ASP A 110 -3.25 -5.07 -13.64
CA ASP A 110 -3.75 -4.27 -14.77
C ASP A 110 -4.53 -3.02 -14.34
N GLY A 111 -4.68 -2.78 -13.03
CA GLY A 111 -5.38 -1.64 -12.45
C GLY A 111 -4.47 -0.47 -12.15
N SER A 112 -5.03 0.58 -11.58
CA SER A 112 -4.31 1.80 -11.21
C SER A 112 -3.80 1.74 -9.77
N VAL A 113 -2.67 2.38 -9.52
CA VAL A 113 -2.05 2.48 -8.20
C VAL A 113 -1.87 3.94 -7.84
N THR A 114 -2.22 4.30 -6.60
CA THR A 114 -1.94 5.62 -6.02
C THR A 114 -1.11 5.44 -4.76
N ILE A 115 -0.02 6.19 -4.67
CA ILE A 115 0.84 6.28 -3.49
C ILE A 115 0.72 7.71 -2.98
N GLU A 116 0.19 7.85 -1.79
CA GLU A 116 0.19 9.09 -1.01
C GLU A 116 1.46 9.15 -0.16
N LEU A 117 2.09 10.30 -0.09
CA LEU A 117 3.30 10.53 0.70
C LEU A 117 2.95 11.23 2.00
N ASP A 118 3.54 10.76 3.11
CA ASP A 118 3.50 11.37 4.43
C ASP A 118 4.91 11.25 5.03
N GLY A 119 5.46 12.35 5.54
CA GLY A 119 6.81 12.40 6.08
C GLY A 119 7.93 12.15 5.06
N ASP A 120 9.13 11.81 5.54
CA ASP A 120 10.32 11.62 4.73
C ASP A 120 10.50 10.15 4.29
N ASN A 121 10.29 9.86 3.00
CA ASN A 121 10.34 8.51 2.46
C ASN A 121 11.60 8.30 1.60
N THR A 122 12.27 7.15 1.75
CA THR A 122 13.37 6.72 0.91
C THR A 122 13.10 5.32 0.34
N ALA A 123 13.22 5.18 -0.99
CA ALA A 123 13.08 3.93 -1.72
C ALA A 123 14.33 3.70 -2.60
N LYS A 124 15.28 2.89 -2.12
CA LYS A 124 16.53 2.59 -2.81
C LYS A 124 16.58 1.13 -3.25
N SER A 125 16.60 0.91 -4.55
CA SER A 125 16.49 -0.41 -5.19
C SER A 125 17.82 -0.99 -5.63
N GLY A 126 17.81 -2.30 -5.88
CA GLY A 126 18.93 -3.04 -6.42
C GLY A 126 19.12 -2.84 -7.93
N SER A 127 20.21 -3.41 -8.46
CA SER A 127 20.56 -3.30 -9.88
C SER A 127 19.42 -3.83 -10.76
N GLY A 128 19.09 -3.10 -11.80
CA GLY A 128 18.02 -3.46 -12.74
C GLY A 128 16.62 -3.06 -12.27
N HIS A 129 16.46 -2.49 -11.08
CA HIS A 129 15.16 -2.13 -10.50
C HIS A 129 15.03 -0.63 -10.24
N ALA A 130 13.87 -0.06 -10.55
CA ALA A 130 13.57 1.32 -10.21
C ALA A 130 13.27 1.47 -8.70
N GLY A 131 13.55 2.65 -8.13
CA GLY A 131 13.24 2.95 -6.73
C GLY A 131 11.77 2.75 -6.40
N VAL A 132 10.89 3.35 -7.22
CA VAL A 132 9.47 2.98 -7.36
C VAL A 132 9.30 2.35 -8.74
N GLU A 133 9.16 1.04 -8.79
CA GLU A 133 9.11 0.29 -10.03
C GLU A 133 7.67 0.10 -10.52
N LYS A 134 7.38 0.73 -11.67
CA LYS A 134 6.07 0.62 -12.31
C LYS A 134 5.98 -0.60 -13.20
N ASN A 135 5.22 -1.59 -12.76
CA ASN A 135 4.92 -2.83 -13.48
C ASN A 135 3.41 -3.05 -13.70
N ASN A 136 2.56 -2.13 -13.22
CA ASN A 136 1.11 -2.23 -13.42
C ASN A 136 0.70 -1.71 -14.81
N GLY A 137 -0.37 -2.27 -15.37
CA GLY A 137 -0.91 -1.89 -16.68
C GLY A 137 -1.72 -0.59 -16.67
N GLY A 138 -2.24 -0.15 -15.50
CA GLY A 138 -2.94 1.12 -15.34
C GLY A 138 -2.01 2.27 -14.94
N ASN A 139 -2.57 3.39 -14.51
CA ASN A 139 -1.80 4.57 -14.08
C ASN A 139 -1.10 4.29 -12.73
N LEU A 140 0.10 4.88 -12.57
CA LEU A 140 0.73 5.11 -11.27
C LEU A 140 0.63 6.60 -10.96
N THR A 141 0.00 6.93 -9.83
CA THR A 141 -0.01 8.30 -9.29
C THR A 141 0.76 8.33 -7.98
N ILE A 142 1.68 9.28 -7.85
CA ILE A 142 2.36 9.59 -6.60
C ILE A 142 1.93 11.00 -6.25
N THR A 143 1.40 11.21 -5.07
CA THR A 143 0.81 12.49 -4.64
C THR A 143 1.18 12.80 -3.20
N ASP A 144 1.18 14.09 -2.88
CA ASP A 144 1.37 14.66 -1.55
C ASP A 144 0.26 15.70 -1.35
N ALA A 145 -0.96 15.21 -1.06
CA ALA A 145 -2.17 16.03 -1.10
C ALA A 145 -2.27 17.05 0.05
N ASP A 146 -1.59 16.83 1.16
CA ASP A 146 -1.56 17.72 2.33
C ASP A 146 -0.24 18.50 2.45
N GLY A 147 0.76 18.19 1.64
CA GLY A 147 2.01 18.94 1.51
C GLY A 147 3.02 18.68 2.63
N ASP A 148 2.98 17.51 3.27
CA ASP A 148 3.87 17.14 4.36
C ASP A 148 4.76 15.92 4.05
N GLY A 149 4.69 15.40 2.82
CA GLY A 149 5.42 14.23 2.36
C GLY A 149 6.60 14.55 1.43
N ALA A 150 7.60 13.69 1.43
CA ALA A 150 8.72 13.71 0.50
C ALA A 150 9.12 12.30 0.08
N LEU A 151 9.64 12.14 -1.14
CA LEU A 151 10.13 10.86 -1.64
C LEU A 151 11.51 10.99 -2.29
N ASN A 152 12.49 10.28 -1.73
CA ASN A 152 13.80 10.07 -2.33
C ASN A 152 13.84 8.69 -3.01
N ALA A 153 13.50 8.61 -4.29
CA ALA A 153 13.49 7.38 -5.06
C ALA A 153 14.81 7.18 -5.82
N ILE A 154 15.53 6.09 -5.51
CA ILE A 154 16.84 5.78 -6.07
C ILE A 154 16.79 4.42 -6.77
N GLY A 155 16.91 4.43 -8.09
CA GLY A 155 17.02 3.20 -8.88
C GLY A 155 18.42 2.59 -8.79
N GLY A 156 18.51 1.30 -9.01
CA GLY A 156 19.78 0.60 -9.18
C GLY A 156 20.42 0.91 -10.55
N SER A 157 21.52 0.24 -10.85
CA SER A 157 22.20 0.43 -12.14
C SER A 157 21.26 0.16 -13.32
N ASN A 158 21.24 1.07 -14.30
CA ASN A 158 20.43 1.02 -15.51
C ASN A 158 18.91 1.10 -15.27
N SER A 159 18.49 1.76 -14.20
CA SER A 159 17.06 1.89 -13.86
C SER A 159 16.72 3.31 -13.39
N ALA A 160 15.45 3.67 -13.47
CA ALA A 160 14.95 4.98 -13.06
C ALA A 160 14.85 5.11 -11.54
N GLY A 161 14.77 6.33 -11.02
CA GLY A 161 14.29 6.56 -9.65
C GLY A 161 12.82 6.14 -9.52
N ILE A 162 11.97 6.66 -10.42
CA ILE A 162 10.56 6.29 -10.56
C ILE A 162 10.34 5.91 -12.03
N GLY A 163 9.80 4.71 -12.30
CA GLY A 163 9.58 4.23 -13.66
C GLY A 163 9.72 2.75 -13.83
N GLY A 164 10.09 2.29 -15.04
CA GLY A 164 10.39 0.89 -15.28
C GLY A 164 11.75 0.47 -14.71
N GLY A 165 11.92 -0.81 -14.44
CA GLY A 165 13.22 -1.45 -14.23
C GLY A 165 14.00 -1.56 -15.54
N TYR A 166 15.05 -2.41 -15.56
CA TYR A 166 15.88 -2.64 -16.75
C TYR A 166 15.00 -3.05 -17.95
N ASP A 167 15.15 -2.31 -19.08
CA ASP A 167 14.30 -2.45 -20.27
C ASP A 167 12.79 -2.27 -20.04
N GLY A 168 12.37 -1.82 -18.87
CA GLY A 168 10.96 -1.55 -18.54
C GLY A 168 10.48 -0.17 -19.00
N ALA A 169 9.22 -0.07 -19.43
CA ALA A 169 8.61 1.21 -19.78
C ALA A 169 8.21 1.99 -18.53
N GLY A 170 8.40 3.32 -18.55
CA GLY A 170 7.94 4.25 -17.52
C GLY A 170 6.81 5.15 -18.00
N SER A 171 5.77 4.57 -18.65
CA SER A 171 4.59 5.31 -19.11
C SER A 171 3.50 5.40 -18.03
N ASP A 172 2.55 6.33 -18.22
CA ASP A 172 1.36 6.49 -17.40
C ASP A 172 1.67 6.72 -15.91
N ILE A 173 2.67 7.59 -15.67
CA ILE A 173 3.08 8.04 -14.34
C ILE A 173 2.69 9.50 -14.17
N THR A 174 2.01 9.81 -13.08
CA THR A 174 1.69 11.17 -12.64
C THR A 174 2.32 11.41 -11.27
N ILE A 175 2.99 12.54 -11.12
CA ILE A 175 3.50 13.04 -9.82
C ILE A 175 2.87 14.41 -9.62
N SER A 176 2.19 14.60 -8.51
CA SER A 176 1.48 15.84 -8.17
C SER A 176 1.58 16.13 -6.68
N ASP A 177 1.53 17.40 -6.37
CA ASP A 177 1.35 17.94 -5.04
C ASP A 177 -0.14 18.12 -4.74
#